data_9beb1473c85a1007665672aaf9bb7f1a
#
_entry.id   9beb1473c85a1007665672aaf9bb7f1a
#
_cell.length_a   1.000
_cell.length_b   1.000
_cell.length_c   1.000
_cell.angle_alpha   90.00
_cell.angle_beta   90.00
_cell.angle_gamma   90.00
#
_symmetry.space_group_name_H-M   'P 1'
#
loop_
_entity.id
_entity.type
_entity.pdbx_description
1 polymer ?
#
loop_
_entity_poly.entity_id
_entity_poly.type
_entity_poly.pdbx_seq_one_letter_code
_entity_poly.pdbx_strand_id
1 'polypeptide(L)'
;MATTTTNQANEGAAMQSRVVTQRVACDWRRAYALASDPARLPDWASGLAKSALVPHGDHWVATTPDGEARLRFAPANDYGVLDHWVAPEGVPEIYLPFRVIGVAPGICELQFTLLRQPHMDDAAFERDAAWIARDLQSLRRLLEVGGVASHMAAPVDAVSRAGSMA
;
A
#
# COMPACT_ATOMS: atom_id res chain seq x y z
N MET A 1 3.40 -49.22 34.09
CA MET A 1 2.42 -48.35 33.43
C MET A 1 3.17 -47.13 32.89
N ALA A 2 3.46 -47.10 31.59
CA ALA A 2 4.17 -46.01 30.93
C ALA A 2 3.13 -45.03 30.39
N THR A 3 3.15 -43.80 30.91
CA THR A 3 2.35 -42.70 30.43
C THR A 3 3.03 -42.12 29.19
N THR A 4 2.49 -42.38 28.02
CA THR A 4 2.90 -41.77 26.76
C THR A 4 2.39 -40.34 26.75
N THR A 5 3.26 -39.37 26.99
CA THR A 5 2.96 -37.96 26.76
C THR A 5 3.00 -37.70 25.25
N THR A 6 1.84 -37.64 24.64
CA THR A 6 1.70 -37.21 23.25
C THR A 6 2.04 -35.72 23.17
N ASN A 7 3.24 -35.42 22.69
CA ASN A 7 3.65 -34.08 22.31
C ASN A 7 2.90 -33.71 21.02
N GLN A 8 1.73 -33.08 21.14
CA GLN A 8 1.09 -32.45 20.01
C GLN A 8 1.96 -31.24 19.61
N ALA A 9 2.85 -31.46 18.66
CA ALA A 9 3.44 -30.37 17.92
C ALA A 9 2.29 -29.57 17.30
N ASN A 10 2.14 -28.33 17.73
CA ASN A 10 1.28 -27.35 17.10
C ASN A 10 1.87 -27.08 15.69
N GLU A 11 1.49 -27.91 14.72
CA GLU A 11 1.72 -27.61 13.31
C GLU A 11 0.97 -26.31 13.06
N GLY A 12 1.73 -25.21 12.95
CA GLY A 12 1.18 -23.89 12.74
C GLY A 12 0.24 -23.91 11.55
N ALA A 13 -1.06 -23.83 11.83
CA ALA A 13 -2.07 -23.73 10.78
C ALA A 13 -1.66 -22.59 9.84
N ALA A 14 -1.53 -22.89 8.55
CA ALA A 14 -1.17 -21.90 7.56
C ALA A 14 -2.14 -20.71 7.66
N MET A 15 -1.59 -19.50 7.85
CA MET A 15 -2.39 -18.30 7.99
C MET A 15 -3.14 -18.04 6.68
N GLN A 16 -4.45 -17.93 6.74
CA GLN A 16 -5.25 -17.58 5.57
C GLN A 16 -4.83 -16.19 5.07
N SER A 17 -4.67 -16.05 3.76
CA SER A 17 -4.34 -14.77 3.15
C SER A 17 -5.23 -14.47 1.95
N ARG A 18 -5.35 -13.18 1.61
CA ARG A 18 -6.02 -12.72 0.39
C ARG A 18 -5.20 -11.59 -0.25
N VAL A 19 -4.90 -11.73 -1.52
CA VAL A 19 -4.30 -10.65 -2.30
C VAL A 19 -5.42 -9.81 -2.91
N VAL A 20 -5.44 -8.52 -2.59
CA VAL A 20 -6.32 -7.52 -3.19
C VAL A 20 -5.50 -6.73 -4.19
N THR A 21 -5.94 -6.67 -5.43
CA THR A 21 -5.21 -6.00 -6.52
C THR A 21 -5.99 -4.87 -7.12
N GLN A 22 -5.28 -3.85 -7.60
CA GLN A 22 -5.84 -2.74 -8.35
C GLN A 22 -4.91 -2.33 -9.48
N ARG A 23 -5.38 -2.40 -10.73
CA ARG A 23 -4.64 -1.87 -11.87
C ARG A 23 -4.81 -0.36 -11.99
N VAL A 24 -3.73 0.34 -12.33
CA VAL A 24 -3.66 1.80 -12.37
C VAL A 24 -2.94 2.25 -13.64
N ALA A 25 -3.51 3.21 -14.36
CA ALA A 25 -2.87 3.87 -15.51
C ALA A 25 -1.86 4.91 -15.03
N CYS A 26 -0.74 4.44 -14.50
CA CYS A 26 0.33 5.26 -13.93
C CYS A 26 1.67 4.51 -14.02
N ASP A 27 2.77 5.23 -14.23
CA ASP A 27 4.11 4.68 -14.07
C ASP A 27 4.31 4.19 -12.62
N TRP A 28 4.89 3.02 -12.46
CA TRP A 28 5.01 2.38 -11.16
C TRP A 28 5.91 3.16 -10.17
N ARG A 29 6.93 3.87 -10.66
CA ARG A 29 7.80 4.69 -9.80
C ARG A 29 7.05 5.89 -9.23
N ARG A 30 6.17 6.50 -10.05
CA ARG A 30 5.29 7.57 -9.59
C ARG A 30 4.26 7.05 -8.58
N ALA A 31 3.68 5.87 -8.85
CA ALA A 31 2.76 5.24 -7.92
C ALA A 31 3.46 4.89 -6.60
N TYR A 32 4.66 4.34 -6.67
CA TYR A 32 5.51 4.04 -5.50
C TYR A 32 5.82 5.32 -4.71
N ALA A 33 6.27 6.38 -5.36
CA ALA A 33 6.63 7.64 -4.70
C ALA A 33 5.45 8.26 -3.94
N LEU A 34 4.23 8.22 -4.50
CA LEU A 34 3.05 8.73 -3.83
C LEU A 34 2.62 7.82 -2.67
N ALA A 35 2.60 6.52 -2.90
CA ALA A 35 2.11 5.55 -1.91
C ALA A 35 3.09 5.35 -0.74
N SER A 36 4.40 5.58 -0.95
CA SER A 36 5.44 5.49 0.08
C SER A 36 5.57 6.75 0.95
N ASP A 37 4.89 7.83 0.60
CA ASP A 37 4.93 9.08 1.38
C ASP A 37 3.96 9.01 2.56
N PRO A 38 4.45 8.96 3.81
CA PRO A 38 3.58 8.90 4.98
C PRO A 38 2.67 10.13 5.13
N ALA A 39 3.08 11.30 4.62
CA ALA A 39 2.25 12.50 4.64
C ALA A 39 1.02 12.39 3.74
N ARG A 40 1.06 11.51 2.73
CA ARG A 40 -0.01 11.27 1.77
C ARG A 40 -0.94 10.11 2.17
N LEU A 41 -0.59 9.37 3.22
CA LEU A 41 -1.39 8.22 3.66
C LEU A 41 -2.86 8.57 3.95
N PRO A 42 -3.18 9.69 4.63
CA PRO A 42 -4.57 10.07 4.89
C PRO A 42 -5.40 10.35 3.63
N ASP A 43 -4.76 10.63 2.50
CA ASP A 43 -5.44 10.93 1.24
C ASP A 43 -6.10 9.69 0.62
N TRP A 44 -5.62 8.49 0.96
CA TRP A 44 -6.09 7.25 0.34
C TRP A 44 -6.31 6.08 1.31
N ALA A 45 -5.58 5.98 2.41
CA ALA A 45 -5.67 4.88 3.38
C ALA A 45 -6.62 5.24 4.53
N SER A 46 -7.91 5.34 4.24
CA SER A 46 -8.95 5.81 5.16
C SER A 46 -9.13 4.94 6.41
N GLY A 47 -8.71 3.67 6.33
CA GLY A 47 -8.76 2.71 7.43
C GLY A 47 -7.63 2.88 8.44
N LEU A 48 -6.50 3.42 7.98
CA LEU A 48 -5.29 3.46 8.79
C LEU A 48 -5.04 4.84 9.42
N ALA A 49 -5.35 5.92 8.70
CA ALA A 49 -5.09 7.27 9.19
C ALA A 49 -6.22 8.23 8.86
N LYS A 50 -6.87 8.79 9.89
CA LYS A 50 -7.82 9.89 9.76
C LYS A 50 -7.14 11.26 9.81
N SER A 51 -5.90 11.31 10.22
CA SER A 51 -5.07 12.52 10.35
C SER A 51 -3.67 12.25 9.84
N ALA A 52 -2.90 13.32 9.64
CA ALA A 52 -1.49 13.20 9.27
C ALA A 52 -0.73 12.34 10.29
N LEU A 53 0.17 11.51 9.79
CA LEU A 53 1.09 10.75 10.61
C LEU A 53 2.10 11.68 11.26
N VAL A 54 2.39 11.46 12.53
CA VAL A 54 3.39 12.22 13.29
C VAL A 54 4.68 11.39 13.36
N PRO A 55 5.83 11.88 12.88
CA PRO A 55 7.09 11.17 12.98
C PRO A 55 7.55 11.09 14.45
N HIS A 56 8.01 9.91 14.86
CA HIS A 56 8.52 9.67 16.22
C HIS A 56 9.73 8.72 16.18
N GLY A 57 10.93 9.27 16.05
CA GLY A 57 12.15 8.47 15.93
C GLY A 57 12.17 7.62 14.65
N ASP A 58 12.15 6.29 14.80
CA ASP A 58 12.20 5.30 13.73
C ASP A 58 10.81 4.82 13.24
N HIS A 59 9.74 5.39 13.78
CA HIS A 59 8.37 5.05 13.44
C HIS A 59 7.47 6.27 13.31
N TRP A 60 6.26 6.05 12.86
CA TRP A 60 5.21 7.06 12.75
C TRP A 60 4.07 6.72 13.71
N VAL A 61 3.40 7.73 14.19
CA VAL A 61 2.20 7.57 15.03
C VAL A 61 0.99 8.06 14.26
N ALA A 62 -0.02 7.21 14.15
CA ALA A 62 -1.33 7.53 13.59
C ALA A 62 -2.37 7.58 14.71
N THR A 63 -3.26 8.57 14.67
CA THR A 63 -4.47 8.57 15.46
C THR A 63 -5.55 7.79 14.71
N THR A 64 -6.03 6.70 15.31
CA THR A 64 -7.11 5.86 14.77
C THR A 64 -8.38 6.02 15.60
N PRO A 65 -9.55 5.49 15.15
CA PRO A 65 -10.76 5.51 15.97
C PRO A 65 -10.61 4.81 17.31
N ASP A 66 -9.72 3.81 17.39
CA ASP A 66 -9.53 2.92 18.54
C ASP A 66 -8.32 3.31 19.41
N GLY A 67 -7.70 4.48 19.15
CA GLY A 67 -6.54 4.98 19.88
C GLY A 67 -5.36 5.27 18.96
N GLU A 68 -4.14 5.18 19.48
CA GLU A 68 -2.92 5.40 18.72
C GLU A 68 -2.41 4.07 18.12
N ALA A 69 -1.82 4.17 16.93
CA ALA A 69 -1.12 3.07 16.30
C ALA A 69 0.28 3.52 15.86
N ARG A 70 1.28 2.70 16.12
CA ARG A 70 2.63 2.89 15.57
C ARG A 70 2.74 2.24 14.21
N LEU A 71 3.33 2.96 13.26
CA LEU A 71 3.56 2.50 11.91
C LEU A 71 5.05 2.50 11.59
N ARG A 72 5.50 1.44 10.99
CA ARG A 72 6.88 1.31 10.51
C ARG A 72 6.83 0.85 9.05
N PHE A 73 7.58 1.51 8.18
CA PHE A 73 7.62 1.21 6.75
C PHE A 73 8.93 0.53 6.37
N ALA A 74 8.88 -0.32 5.35
CA ALA A 74 10.09 -0.84 4.71
C ALA A 74 10.94 0.33 4.19
N PRO A 75 12.27 0.22 4.22
CA PRO A 75 13.15 1.24 3.65
C PRO A 75 12.83 1.51 2.18
N ALA A 76 13.08 2.75 1.73
CA ALA A 76 12.94 3.12 0.32
C ALA A 76 13.78 2.18 -0.57
N ASN A 77 13.20 1.76 -1.70
CA ASN A 77 13.81 0.78 -2.59
C ASN A 77 13.33 0.95 -4.03
N ASP A 78 14.05 0.30 -4.96
CA ASP A 78 13.76 0.31 -6.40
C ASP A 78 12.93 -0.90 -6.87
N TYR A 79 12.30 -1.62 -5.95
CA TYR A 79 11.58 -2.86 -6.24
C TYR A 79 10.07 -2.75 -6.06
N GLY A 80 9.56 -1.56 -5.70
CA GLY A 80 8.15 -1.33 -5.44
C GLY A 80 7.64 -1.97 -4.15
N VAL A 81 8.52 -2.26 -3.20
CA VAL A 81 8.17 -2.85 -1.90
C VAL A 81 7.71 -1.75 -0.95
N LEU A 82 6.46 -1.81 -0.53
CA LEU A 82 5.80 -0.88 0.38
C LEU A 82 5.33 -1.57 1.66
N ASP A 83 5.99 -2.65 2.05
CA ASP A 83 5.65 -3.37 3.26
C ASP A 83 5.68 -2.47 4.47
N HIS A 84 4.70 -2.63 5.32
CA HIS A 84 4.63 -1.87 6.55
C HIS A 84 4.07 -2.72 7.69
N TRP A 85 4.33 -2.24 8.88
CA TRP A 85 3.90 -2.86 10.13
C TRP A 85 3.08 -1.85 10.90
N VAL A 86 1.96 -2.32 11.43
CA VAL A 86 1.07 -1.51 12.26
C VAL A 86 0.96 -2.17 13.63
N ALA A 87 1.24 -1.41 14.65
CA ALA A 87 1.12 -1.84 16.05
C ALA A 87 0.09 -0.94 16.76
N PRO A 88 -1.21 -1.32 16.76
CA PRO A 88 -2.20 -0.64 17.59
C PRO A 88 -1.86 -0.81 19.07
N GLU A 89 -2.30 0.13 19.91
CA GLU A 89 -2.05 0.04 21.34
C GLU A 89 -2.66 -1.24 21.92
N GLY A 90 -1.84 -2.01 22.67
CA GLY A 90 -2.28 -3.25 23.31
C GLY A 90 -2.50 -4.44 22.36
N VAL A 91 -2.19 -4.31 21.08
CA VAL A 91 -2.33 -5.38 20.07
C VAL A 91 -0.96 -5.75 19.50
N PRO A 92 -0.68 -7.03 19.21
CA PRO A 92 0.55 -7.43 18.52
C PRO A 92 0.71 -6.70 17.17
N GLU A 93 1.96 -6.45 16.79
CA GLU A 93 2.30 -5.83 15.49
C GLU A 93 1.76 -6.67 14.33
N ILE A 94 1.11 -6.03 13.38
CA ILE A 94 0.50 -6.64 12.21
C ILE A 94 1.38 -6.31 11.00
N TYR A 95 1.82 -7.34 10.28
CA TYR A 95 2.55 -7.20 9.02
C TYR A 95 1.59 -7.07 7.86
N LEU A 96 1.79 -6.05 7.03
CA LEU A 96 0.96 -5.68 5.88
C LEU A 96 1.83 -5.62 4.62
N PRO A 97 1.93 -6.73 3.86
CA PRO A 97 2.67 -6.74 2.59
C PRO A 97 1.94 -5.91 1.53
N PHE A 98 2.65 -4.95 0.96
CA PHE A 98 2.14 -4.12 -0.11
C PHE A 98 3.19 -3.95 -1.21
N ARG A 99 2.78 -4.06 -2.47
CA ARG A 99 3.65 -3.98 -3.65
C ARG A 99 3.06 -3.07 -4.71
N VAL A 100 3.94 -2.35 -5.41
CA VAL A 100 3.64 -1.65 -6.66
C VAL A 100 4.44 -2.31 -7.77
N ILE A 101 3.77 -2.92 -8.73
CA ILE A 101 4.38 -3.71 -9.79
C ILE A 101 4.16 -3.01 -11.14
N GLY A 102 5.25 -2.67 -11.85
CA GLY A 102 5.15 -2.22 -13.23
C GLY A 102 4.76 -3.38 -14.15
N VAL A 103 3.65 -3.26 -14.86
CA VAL A 103 3.14 -4.31 -15.74
C VAL A 103 3.27 -3.97 -17.23
N ALA A 104 3.32 -2.67 -17.56
CA ALA A 104 3.59 -2.14 -18.88
C ALA A 104 4.05 -0.67 -18.77
N PRO A 105 4.60 -0.05 -19.82
CA PRO A 105 4.87 1.38 -19.82
C PRO A 105 3.62 2.18 -19.44
N GLY A 106 3.71 3.01 -18.40
CA GLY A 106 2.59 3.81 -17.89
C GLY A 106 1.48 3.04 -17.21
N ILE A 107 1.66 1.76 -16.90
CA ILE A 107 0.66 0.93 -16.20
C ILE A 107 1.33 0.16 -15.07
N CYS A 108 0.75 0.24 -13.89
CA CYS A 108 1.17 -0.56 -12.74
C CYS A 108 0.01 -1.32 -12.10
N GLU A 109 0.35 -2.24 -11.24
CA GLU A 109 -0.59 -2.98 -10.40
C GLU A 109 -0.20 -2.79 -8.93
N LEU A 110 -1.17 -2.39 -8.12
CA LEU A 110 -1.07 -2.35 -6.67
C LEU A 110 -1.49 -3.71 -6.14
N GLN A 111 -0.69 -4.32 -5.30
CA GLN A 111 -0.98 -5.62 -4.68
C GLN A 111 -0.85 -5.51 -3.16
N PHE A 112 -1.94 -5.68 -2.45
CA PHE A 112 -1.97 -5.70 -1.00
C PHE A 112 -2.35 -7.09 -0.51
N THR A 113 -1.55 -7.68 0.39
CA THR A 113 -1.85 -8.99 0.96
C THR A 113 -2.43 -8.84 2.35
N LEU A 114 -3.71 -9.13 2.50
CA LEU A 114 -4.36 -9.25 3.79
C LEU A 114 -4.04 -10.61 4.41
N LEU A 115 -3.42 -10.61 5.57
CA LEU A 115 -3.15 -11.79 6.40
C LEU A 115 -4.20 -11.86 7.49
N ARG A 116 -4.95 -12.98 7.55
CA ARG A 116 -5.97 -13.18 8.58
C ARG A 116 -5.33 -13.28 9.96
N GLN A 117 -5.67 -12.36 10.84
CA GLN A 117 -5.19 -12.40 12.21
C GLN A 117 -5.93 -13.48 13.03
N PRO A 118 -5.31 -14.06 14.07
CA PRO A 118 -5.92 -15.17 14.85
C PRO A 118 -7.28 -14.85 15.46
N HIS A 119 -7.54 -13.57 15.75
CA HIS A 119 -8.80 -13.11 16.36
C HIS A 119 -9.88 -12.72 15.34
N MET A 120 -9.59 -12.78 14.03
CA MET A 120 -10.55 -12.43 13.00
C MET A 120 -11.52 -13.57 12.70
N ASP A 121 -12.81 -13.32 12.79
CA ASP A 121 -13.84 -14.14 12.18
C ASP A 121 -13.93 -13.90 10.66
N ASP A 122 -14.74 -14.67 9.96
CA ASP A 122 -14.90 -14.55 8.50
C ASP A 122 -15.47 -13.18 8.12
N ALA A 123 -16.40 -12.65 8.90
CA ALA A 123 -17.01 -11.36 8.64
C ALA A 123 -16.00 -10.21 8.80
N ALA A 124 -15.10 -10.26 9.78
CA ALA A 124 -14.02 -9.29 9.95
C ALA A 124 -13.04 -9.36 8.78
N PHE A 125 -12.64 -10.56 8.38
CA PHE A 125 -11.73 -10.76 7.25
C PHE A 125 -12.31 -10.21 5.93
N GLU A 126 -13.60 -10.44 5.66
CA GLU A 126 -14.29 -9.89 4.48
C GLU A 126 -14.42 -8.37 4.53
N ARG A 127 -14.72 -7.79 5.69
CA ARG A 127 -14.78 -6.32 5.87
C ARG A 127 -13.45 -5.67 5.61
N ASP A 128 -12.35 -6.23 6.10
CA ASP A 128 -11.00 -5.69 5.92
C ASP A 128 -10.56 -5.81 4.47
N ALA A 129 -10.85 -6.93 3.79
CA ALA A 129 -10.58 -7.07 2.36
C ALA A 129 -11.36 -6.03 1.53
N ALA A 130 -12.63 -5.79 1.85
CA ALA A 130 -13.44 -4.76 1.19
C ALA A 130 -12.93 -3.34 1.50
N TRP A 131 -12.38 -3.11 2.67
CA TRP A 131 -11.78 -1.82 3.04
C TRP A 131 -10.50 -1.55 2.25
N ILE A 132 -9.59 -2.52 2.21
CA ILE A 132 -8.37 -2.45 1.39
C ILE A 132 -8.72 -2.16 -0.08
N ALA A 133 -9.73 -2.83 -0.63
CA ALA A 133 -10.17 -2.59 -2.01
C ALA A 133 -10.62 -1.14 -2.24
N ARG A 134 -11.32 -0.52 -1.29
CA ARG A 134 -11.73 0.90 -1.36
C ARG A 134 -10.53 1.84 -1.27
N ASP A 135 -9.57 1.54 -0.40
CA ASP A 135 -8.36 2.34 -0.23
C ASP A 135 -7.49 2.29 -1.50
N LEU A 136 -7.30 1.11 -2.11
CA LEU A 136 -6.60 0.98 -3.38
C LEU A 136 -7.31 1.70 -4.53
N GLN A 137 -8.65 1.73 -4.55
CA GLN A 137 -9.41 2.53 -5.51
C GLN A 137 -9.24 4.04 -5.29
N SER A 138 -9.10 4.48 -4.04
CA SER A 138 -8.82 5.89 -3.71
C SER A 138 -7.43 6.28 -4.17
N LEU A 139 -6.43 5.44 -3.91
CA LEU A 139 -5.07 5.63 -4.40
C LEU A 139 -5.02 5.66 -5.94
N ARG A 140 -5.72 4.76 -6.62
CA ARG A 140 -5.85 4.78 -8.07
C ARG A 140 -6.36 6.13 -8.58
N ARG A 141 -7.44 6.67 -8.00
CA ARG A 141 -8.01 7.95 -8.41
C ARG A 141 -7.01 9.10 -8.28
N LEU A 142 -6.27 9.15 -7.17
CA LEU A 142 -5.23 10.16 -6.97
C LEU A 142 -4.11 10.06 -8.05
N LEU A 143 -3.72 8.84 -8.38
CA LEU A 143 -2.66 8.60 -9.35
C LEU A 143 -3.11 8.93 -10.79
N GLU A 144 -4.33 8.60 -11.17
CA GLU A 144 -4.85 8.82 -12.53
C GLU A 144 -5.18 10.30 -12.78
N VAL A 145 -5.78 11.02 -11.82
CA VAL A 145 -6.10 12.45 -11.95
C VAL A 145 -4.82 13.30 -12.05
N GLY A 146 -3.79 13.01 -11.26
CA GLY A 146 -2.50 13.71 -11.34
C GLY A 146 -1.71 13.40 -12.63
N GLY A 147 -2.05 12.36 -13.40
CA GLY A 147 -1.42 11.98 -14.66
C GLY A 147 -1.90 12.81 -15.85
N VAL A 148 -3.14 13.25 -15.84
CA VAL A 148 -3.73 14.04 -16.92
C VAL A 148 -3.07 15.43 -17.01
N ALA A 149 -2.67 16.01 -15.90
CA ALA A 149 -2.00 17.31 -15.85
C ALA A 149 -0.57 17.28 -16.43
N SER A 150 0.15 16.16 -16.35
CA SER A 150 1.52 16.03 -16.89
C SER A 150 1.59 15.79 -18.40
N HIS A 151 0.50 15.32 -19.02
CA HIS A 151 0.48 15.01 -20.45
C HIS A 151 0.08 16.20 -21.33
N MET A 152 -0.41 17.30 -20.74
CA MET A 152 -0.80 18.52 -21.45
C MET A 152 0.30 19.58 -21.53
N ALA A 153 1.50 19.33 -20.99
CA ALA A 153 2.63 20.26 -21.02
C ALA A 153 3.79 19.76 -21.88
N ALA A 154 3.52 19.28 -23.09
CA ALA A 154 4.56 19.18 -24.12
C ALA A 154 4.41 20.36 -25.06
N PRO A 155 5.40 21.26 -25.17
CA PRO A 155 5.37 22.33 -26.17
C PRO A 155 5.58 21.73 -27.56
N VAL A 156 4.60 21.89 -28.41
CA VAL A 156 4.75 21.83 -29.85
C VAL A 156 5.48 23.10 -30.25
N ASP A 157 6.82 23.06 -30.37
CA ASP A 157 7.54 24.08 -31.14
C ASP A 157 8.87 23.51 -31.66
N ALA A 158 8.99 23.37 -32.87
CA ALA A 158 9.84 24.01 -33.86
C ALA A 158 10.12 23.09 -35.05
N VAL A 159 9.16 22.97 -35.93
CA VAL A 159 9.48 22.73 -37.34
C VAL A 159 9.15 24.02 -38.06
N SER A 160 10.11 24.85 -38.33
CA SER A 160 10.10 25.73 -39.51
C SER A 160 11.44 26.40 -39.73
N ARG A 161 11.89 26.31 -40.97
CA ARG A 161 12.81 27.16 -41.75
C ARG A 161 14.27 26.72 -41.83
N ALA A 162 14.53 25.94 -42.82
CA ALA A 162 15.63 26.18 -43.71
C ALA A 162 15.13 25.91 -45.15
N GLY A 163 14.46 26.89 -45.69
CA GLY A 163 14.21 27.00 -47.11
C GLY A 163 15.12 28.09 -47.68
N SER A 164 15.76 27.73 -48.80
CA SER A 164 16.19 28.60 -49.88
C SER A 164 17.25 29.68 -49.59
N MET A 165 18.39 29.52 -50.22
CA MET A 165 18.90 30.50 -51.15
C MET A 165 20.11 29.96 -51.94
N ALA A 166 19.97 30.02 -53.25
CA ALA A 166 20.94 30.19 -54.34
C ALA A 166 22.06 29.16 -54.47
#